data_301340a4fdab0239bc63f837f58d61f8
#
_entry.id   301340a4fdab0239bc63f837f58d61f8
#
_cell.length_a   1.000
_cell.length_b   1.000
_cell.length_c   1.000
_cell.angle_alpha   90.00
_cell.angle_beta   90.00
_cell.angle_gamma   90.00
#
_symmetry.space_group_name_H-M   'P 1'
#
loop_
_entity.id
_entity.type
_entity.pdbx_description
1 polymer ?
#
loop_
_entity_poly.entity_id
_entity_poly.type
_entity_poly.pdbx_seq_one_letter_code
_entity_poly.pdbx_strand_id
1 'polypeptide(L)' 'MAEIPKAPIARIIKDTGAERVSEDAKAELAAYLEEVARDVAKEANNVAKIAKRKTVKADDIKLAIKNL' A
#
# COMPACT_ATOMS: atom_id res chain seq x y z
N MET A 1 -14.34 0.69 -1.52
CA MET A 1 -14.17 -0.77 -1.55
C MET A 1 -12.69 -1.11 -1.69
N ALA A 2 -12.19 -2.01 -0.87
CA ALA A 2 -10.77 -2.37 -0.91
C ALA A 2 -10.48 -3.26 -2.12
N GLU A 3 -9.42 -2.92 -2.86
CA GLU A 3 -8.98 -3.71 -4.02
C GLU A 3 -7.91 -4.72 -3.65
N ILE A 4 -7.29 -4.58 -2.48
CA ILE A 4 -6.24 -5.49 -2.02
C ILE A 4 -6.87 -6.79 -1.56
N PRO A 5 -6.43 -7.95 -2.08
CA PRO A 5 -6.97 -9.25 -1.65
C PRO A 5 -6.76 -9.48 -0.16
N LYS A 6 -7.75 -10.09 0.48
CA LYS A 6 -7.73 -10.32 1.94
C LYS A 6 -6.85 -11.50 2.35
N ALA A 7 -6.69 -12.51 1.48
CA ALA A 7 -5.93 -13.70 1.84
C ALA A 7 -4.47 -13.42 2.18
N PRO A 8 -3.71 -12.62 1.37
CA PRO A 8 -2.36 -12.24 1.74
C PRO A 8 -2.30 -11.44 3.04
N ILE A 9 -3.31 -10.59 3.28
CA ILE A 9 -3.39 -9.79 4.51
C ILE A 9 -3.53 -10.71 5.72
N ALA A 10 -4.38 -11.73 5.62
CA ALA A 10 -4.55 -12.70 6.70
C ALA A 10 -3.23 -13.43 7.03
N ARG A 11 -2.49 -13.80 6.00
CA ARG A 11 -1.19 -14.47 6.19
C ARG A 11 -0.19 -13.56 6.90
N ILE A 12 -0.12 -12.30 6.52
CA ILE A 12 0.77 -11.34 7.18
C ILE A 12 0.44 -11.20 8.66
N ILE A 13 -0.85 -11.08 8.98
CA ILE A 13 -1.28 -10.98 10.38
C ILE A 13 -0.90 -12.23 11.16
N LYS A 14 -1.13 -13.41 10.59
CA LYS A 14 -0.78 -14.69 11.24
C LYS A 14 0.72 -14.84 11.42
N ASP A 15 1.52 -14.31 10.50
CA ASP A 15 2.98 -14.36 10.61
C ASP A 15 3.51 -13.61 11.83
N THR A 16 2.73 -12.69 12.37
CA THR A 16 3.12 -11.95 13.59
C THR A 16 2.78 -12.70 14.86
N GLY A 17 2.15 -13.89 14.75
CA GLY A 17 1.81 -14.73 15.90
C GLY A 17 0.33 -14.84 16.22
N ALA A 18 -0.53 -14.13 15.48
CA ALA A 18 -1.97 -14.24 15.70
C ALA A 18 -2.48 -15.59 15.20
N GLU A 19 -3.24 -16.28 16.03
CA GLU A 19 -3.78 -17.59 15.66
C GLU A 19 -4.97 -17.49 14.70
N ARG A 20 -5.80 -16.47 14.89
CA ARG A 20 -6.99 -16.24 14.08
C ARG A 20 -7.09 -14.78 13.68
N VAL A 21 -7.75 -14.54 12.54
CA VAL A 21 -7.98 -13.19 12.06
C VAL A 21 -9.45 -13.10 11.63
N SER A 22 -10.18 -12.14 12.18
CA SER A 22 -11.58 -11.93 11.80
C SER A 22 -11.66 -11.34 10.39
N GLU A 23 -12.82 -11.52 9.77
CA GLU A 23 -13.07 -10.90 8.45
C GLU A 23 -12.98 -9.37 8.52
N ASP A 24 -13.52 -8.79 9.61
CA ASP A 24 -13.47 -7.34 9.78
C ASP A 24 -12.04 -6.83 9.95
N ALA A 25 -11.17 -7.59 10.63
CA ALA A 25 -9.77 -7.21 10.79
C ALA A 25 -9.04 -7.21 9.45
N LYS A 26 -9.28 -8.23 8.63
CA LYS A 26 -8.71 -8.29 7.27
C LYS A 26 -9.16 -7.10 6.44
N ALA A 27 -10.45 -6.79 6.48
CA ALA A 27 -11.02 -5.68 5.71
C ALA A 27 -10.45 -4.34 6.17
N GLU A 28 -10.32 -4.12 7.47
CA GLU A 28 -9.76 -2.89 8.02
C GLU A 28 -8.32 -2.68 7.58
N LEU A 29 -7.49 -3.71 7.70
CA LEU A 29 -6.09 -3.58 7.31
C LEU A 29 -5.95 -3.40 5.80
N ALA A 30 -6.73 -4.14 5.01
CA ALA A 30 -6.70 -4.01 3.56
C ALA A 30 -7.09 -2.59 3.13
N ALA A 31 -8.13 -2.02 3.75
CA ALA A 31 -8.56 -0.65 3.44
C ALA A 31 -7.49 0.38 3.79
N TYR A 32 -6.84 0.22 4.94
CA TYR A 32 -5.77 1.12 5.36
C TYR A 32 -4.57 1.05 4.40
N LEU A 33 -4.17 -0.15 4.03
CA LEU A 33 -3.04 -0.33 3.10
C LEU A 33 -3.35 0.22 1.72
N GLU A 34 -4.59 0.09 1.26
CA GLU A 34 -5.03 0.66 -0.01
C GLU A 34 -4.91 2.18 0.03
N GLU A 35 -5.33 2.81 1.12
CA GLU A 35 -5.25 4.25 1.31
C GLU A 35 -3.80 4.72 1.30
N VAL A 36 -2.92 4.03 2.03
CA VAL A 36 -1.48 4.32 2.04
C VAL A 36 -0.90 4.17 0.63
N ALA A 37 -1.27 3.10 -0.07
CA ALA A 37 -0.78 2.85 -1.43
C ALA A 37 -1.18 3.98 -2.37
N ARG A 38 -2.41 4.51 -2.24
CA ARG A 38 -2.85 5.64 -3.06
C ARG A 38 -2.06 6.90 -2.76
N ASP A 39 -1.80 7.18 -1.50
CA ASP A 39 -1.03 8.36 -1.10
C ASP A 39 0.41 8.28 -1.62
N VAL A 40 1.04 7.12 -1.48
CA VAL A 40 2.39 6.88 -2.02
C VAL A 40 2.40 7.02 -3.53
N ALA A 41 1.44 6.41 -4.21
CA ALA A 41 1.34 6.44 -5.67
C ALA A 41 1.15 7.86 -6.19
N LYS A 42 0.33 8.65 -5.51
CA LYS A 42 0.07 10.05 -5.88
C LYS A 42 1.35 10.85 -5.81
N GLU A 43 2.10 10.73 -4.72
CA GLU A 43 3.37 11.43 -4.55
C GLU A 43 4.41 10.95 -5.57
N ALA A 44 4.49 9.64 -5.80
CA ALA A 44 5.41 9.06 -6.78
C ALA A 44 5.09 9.56 -8.20
N ASN A 45 3.81 9.70 -8.52
CA ASN A 45 3.40 10.24 -9.81
C ASN A 45 3.85 11.70 -9.96
N ASN A 46 3.77 12.49 -8.89
CA ASN A 46 4.25 13.86 -8.91
C ASN A 46 5.76 13.92 -9.15
N VAL A 47 6.53 13.04 -8.51
CA VAL A 47 7.98 12.95 -8.71
C VAL A 47 8.29 12.63 -10.18
N ALA A 48 7.58 11.66 -10.76
CA ALA A 48 7.78 11.29 -12.16
C ALA A 48 7.45 12.46 -13.10
N LYS A 49 6.38 13.20 -12.83
CA LYS A 49 6.00 14.37 -13.62
C LYS A 49 7.05 15.47 -13.59
N ILE A 50 7.61 15.74 -12.42
CA ILE A 50 8.67 16.74 -12.27
C ILE A 50 9.88 16.35 -13.13
N ALA A 51 10.17 15.05 -13.21
CA ALA A 51 11.25 14.52 -14.04
C ALA A 51 10.84 14.36 -15.52
N LYS A 52 9.63 14.81 -15.87
CA LYS A 52 9.08 14.75 -17.23
C LYS A 52 8.96 13.33 -17.76
N ARG A 53 8.64 12.39 -16.87
CA ARG A 53 8.41 10.98 -17.25
C ARG A 53 6.94 10.62 -17.09
N LYS A 54 6.47 9.69 -17.89
CA LYS A 54 5.11 9.14 -17.80
C LYS A 54 5.07 7.84 -17.00
N THR A 55 6.24 7.24 -16.77
CA THR A 55 6.34 5.99 -16.03
C THR A 55 6.79 6.27 -14.61
N VAL A 56 6.03 5.73 -13.64
CA VAL A 56 6.42 5.75 -12.25
C VAL A 56 7.40 4.60 -12.04
N LYS A 57 8.59 4.90 -11.51
CA LYS A 57 9.66 3.93 -11.30
C LYS A 57 9.83 3.62 -9.82
N ALA A 58 10.58 2.56 -9.53
CA ALA A 58 10.85 2.15 -8.16
C ALA A 58 11.47 3.28 -7.33
N ASP A 59 12.38 4.05 -7.90
CA ASP A 59 13.01 5.17 -7.18
C ASP A 59 12.00 6.25 -6.82
N ASP A 60 10.99 6.46 -7.66
CA ASP A 60 9.91 7.42 -7.37
C ASP A 60 9.11 6.96 -6.15
N ILE A 61 8.82 5.66 -6.07
CA ILE A 61 8.12 5.07 -4.93
C ILE A 61 8.96 5.21 -3.66
N LYS A 62 10.26 4.93 -3.74
CA LYS A 62 11.16 5.03 -2.59
C LYS A 62 11.20 6.46 -2.05
N LEU A 63 11.29 7.44 -2.94
CA LEU A 63 11.32 8.84 -2.54
C LEU A 63 9.96 9.25 -1.94
N ALA A 64 8.86 8.80 -2.54
CA ALA A 64 7.53 9.10 -2.06
C ALA A 64 7.33 8.58 -0.63
N ILE A 65 7.80 7.37 -0.35
CA ILE A 65 7.71 6.78 1.00
C ILE A 65 8.45 7.63 2.01
N LYS A 66 9.63 8.15 1.66
CA LYS A 66 10.42 8.99 2.56
C LYS A 66 9.71 10.31 2.88
N ASN A 67 8.89 10.81 1.98
CA ASN A 67 8.21 12.10 2.12
C ASN A 67 6.84 12.02 2.80
N LEU A 68 6.43 10.83 3.21
CA LEU A 68 5.16 10.66 3.94
C LEU A 68 5.29 10.96 5.42
#